data_70ccd5b0766fe40b2baf42fcebc5ceab
#
_entry.id   70ccd5b0766fe40b2baf42fcebc5ceab
#
_cell.length_a   1.000
_cell.length_b   1.000
_cell.length_c   1.000
_cell.angle_alpha   90.00
_cell.angle_beta   90.00
_cell.angle_gamma   90.00
#
_symmetry.space_group_name_H-M   'P 1'
#
loop_
_entity.id
_entity.type
_entity.pdbx_description
1 polymer ?
#
loop_
_entity_poly.entity_id
_entity_poly.type
_entity_poly.pdbx_seq_one_letter_code
_entity_poly.pdbx_strand_id
1 'polypeptide(L)'
;MVNNVGLVRPAPLAGVDLDDLAAVYDLNVRVAVQLTQAALPGMKERGWGRIVNLSSLVTVGLPERTAYGAAKAALDFCTRAWAGELAATGITVNSVAPGPTETELFRQNNPPGSPGEARYLAGIPIGRLARPSELAAAITFLLSEDASFITGQTLRVDGGASTGSSATD
;
A
#
# COMPACT_ATOMS: atom_id res chain seq x y z
N MET A 1 -9.58 8.50 7.23
CA MET A 1 -8.12 8.82 7.31
C MET A 1 -7.36 7.95 6.33
N VAL A 2 -6.31 8.48 5.66
CA VAL A 2 -5.50 7.72 4.72
C VAL A 2 -4.03 7.81 5.14
N ASN A 3 -3.40 6.67 5.44
CA ASN A 3 -1.98 6.57 5.75
C ASN A 3 -1.21 6.31 4.45
N ASN A 4 -0.82 7.39 3.76
CA ASN A 4 -0.18 7.33 2.43
C ASN A 4 1.32 7.68 2.45
N VAL A 5 1.86 8.14 3.57
CA VAL A 5 3.29 8.48 3.66
C VAL A 5 4.15 7.24 3.46
N GLY A 6 5.24 7.37 2.70
CA GLY A 6 6.13 6.25 2.46
C GLY A 6 7.52 6.66 1.97
N LEU A 7 8.51 5.85 2.37
CA LEU A 7 9.90 5.95 1.95
C LEU A 7 10.33 4.60 1.38
N VAL A 8 11.04 4.63 0.26
CA VAL A 8 11.60 3.44 -0.39
C VAL A 8 13.12 3.58 -0.45
N ARG A 9 13.83 2.55 -0.02
CA ARG A 9 15.29 2.41 -0.14
C ARG A 9 15.59 1.02 -0.72
N PRO A 10 15.70 0.90 -2.05
CA PRO A 10 15.99 -0.38 -2.69
C PRO A 10 17.45 -0.77 -2.44
N ALA A 11 17.66 -2.03 -2.06
CA ALA A 11 19.01 -2.59 -1.95
C ALA A 11 18.95 -4.12 -2.08
N PRO A 12 19.94 -4.77 -2.71
CA PRO A 12 20.11 -6.21 -2.62
C PRO A 12 20.35 -6.62 -1.16
N LEU A 13 19.98 -7.85 -0.78
CA LEU A 13 20.05 -8.29 0.62
C LEU A 13 21.43 -8.05 1.26
N ALA A 14 22.52 -8.30 0.53
CA ALA A 14 23.87 -8.11 1.02
C ALA A 14 24.29 -6.63 1.23
N GLY A 15 23.51 -5.69 0.67
CA GLY A 15 23.78 -4.24 0.74
C GLY A 15 22.70 -3.46 1.50
N VAL A 16 21.83 -4.14 2.24
CA VAL A 16 20.82 -3.46 3.07
C VAL A 16 21.51 -2.72 4.21
N ASP A 17 21.38 -1.40 4.23
CA ASP A 17 21.80 -0.57 5.34
C ASP A 17 20.77 -0.61 6.46
N LEU A 18 21.21 -0.82 7.72
CA LEU A 18 20.30 -0.95 8.86
C LEU A 18 19.70 0.40 9.29
N ASP A 19 20.40 1.51 9.06
CA ASP A 19 19.86 2.84 9.32
C ASP A 19 18.78 3.18 8.29
N ASP A 20 18.97 2.82 7.01
CA ASP A 20 17.95 2.92 5.98
C ASP A 20 16.73 2.02 6.30
N LEU A 21 16.96 0.81 6.81
CA LEU A 21 15.88 -0.08 7.25
C LEU A 21 15.07 0.57 8.37
N ALA A 22 15.72 1.14 9.37
CA ALA A 22 15.08 1.83 10.48
C ALA A 22 14.29 3.06 9.98
N ALA A 23 14.88 3.90 9.12
CA ALA A 23 14.23 5.08 8.56
C ALA A 23 13.00 4.71 7.71
N VAL A 24 13.09 3.64 6.90
CA VAL A 24 11.96 3.14 6.13
C VAL A 24 10.83 2.66 7.05
N TYR A 25 11.15 1.91 8.10
CA TYR A 25 10.15 1.44 9.05
C TYR A 25 9.49 2.62 9.80
N ASP A 26 10.29 3.55 10.26
CA ASP A 26 9.83 4.75 10.96
C ASP A 26 8.83 5.55 10.13
N LEU A 27 9.16 5.85 8.89
CA LEU A 27 8.28 6.68 8.06
C LEU A 27 7.05 5.92 7.55
N ASN A 28 7.17 4.63 7.23
CA ASN A 28 6.06 3.86 6.69
C ASN A 28 5.12 3.33 7.77
N VAL A 29 5.63 2.90 8.93
CA VAL A 29 4.85 2.21 9.97
C VAL A 29 4.60 3.09 11.19
N ARG A 30 5.64 3.65 11.82
CA ARG A 30 5.47 4.44 13.04
C ARG A 30 4.55 5.64 12.82
N VAL A 31 4.70 6.35 11.71
CA VAL A 31 3.83 7.50 11.36
C VAL A 31 2.38 7.05 11.24
N ALA A 32 2.10 5.92 10.58
CA ALA A 32 0.74 5.40 10.45
C ALA A 32 0.11 5.06 11.83
N VAL A 33 0.90 4.46 12.74
CA VAL A 33 0.47 4.20 14.12
C VAL A 33 0.15 5.50 14.86
N GLN A 34 1.06 6.47 14.84
CA GLN A 34 0.91 7.75 15.53
C GLN A 34 -0.33 8.53 15.06
N LEU A 35 -0.49 8.65 13.75
CA LEU A 35 -1.64 9.36 13.17
C LEU A 35 -2.96 8.63 13.47
N THR A 36 -2.96 7.30 13.43
CA THR A 36 -4.13 6.50 13.79
C THR A 36 -4.48 6.72 15.26
N GLN A 37 -3.52 6.62 16.17
CA GLN A 37 -3.74 6.89 17.60
C GLN A 37 -4.31 8.29 17.85
N ALA A 38 -3.80 9.30 17.15
CA ALA A 38 -4.29 10.67 17.29
C ALA A 38 -5.73 10.85 16.78
N ALA A 39 -6.14 10.11 15.75
CA ALA A 39 -7.48 10.19 15.17
C ALA A 39 -8.55 9.37 15.91
N LEU A 40 -8.14 8.30 16.61
CA LEU A 40 -9.05 7.33 17.23
C LEU A 40 -10.03 7.92 18.24
N PRO A 41 -9.66 8.83 19.17
CA PRO A 41 -10.61 9.36 20.14
C PRO A 41 -11.84 9.99 19.49
N GLY A 42 -11.63 10.87 18.51
CA GLY A 42 -12.74 11.50 17.80
C GLY A 42 -13.54 10.54 16.90
N MET A 43 -12.92 9.49 16.34
CA MET A 43 -13.66 8.46 15.61
C MET A 43 -14.55 7.63 16.53
N LYS A 44 -14.04 7.23 17.71
CA LYS A 44 -14.80 6.48 18.72
C LYS A 44 -15.96 7.28 19.28
N GLU A 45 -15.74 8.58 19.57
CA GLU A 45 -16.79 9.47 20.07
C GLU A 45 -17.98 9.57 19.11
N ARG A 46 -17.70 9.62 17.79
CA ARG A 46 -18.73 9.66 16.75
C ARG A 46 -19.35 8.29 16.44
N GLY A 47 -18.82 7.19 16.96
CA GLY A 47 -19.20 5.84 16.54
C GLY A 47 -18.97 5.56 15.07
N TRP A 48 -18.05 6.29 14.42
CA TRP A 48 -17.78 6.20 12.99
C TRP A 48 -16.34 6.56 12.66
N GLY A 49 -15.70 5.76 11.82
CA GLY A 49 -14.38 6.02 11.29
C GLY A 49 -14.03 5.10 10.10
N ARG A 50 -13.18 5.62 9.23
CA ARG A 50 -12.65 4.88 8.09
C ARG A 50 -11.13 5.12 8.02
N ILE A 51 -10.36 4.04 8.07
CA ILE A 51 -8.90 4.07 8.00
C ILE A 51 -8.46 3.24 6.80
N VAL A 52 -7.67 3.82 5.91
CA VAL A 52 -7.08 3.14 4.78
C VAL A 52 -5.56 3.28 4.84
N ASN A 53 -4.86 2.15 4.95
CA ASN A 53 -3.41 2.09 4.90
C ASN A 53 -2.95 1.86 3.45
N LEU A 54 -1.92 2.58 2.98
CA LEU A 54 -1.30 2.31 1.69
C LEU A 54 -0.18 1.27 1.87
N SER A 55 -0.52 0.02 1.50
CA SER A 55 0.44 -1.08 1.35
C SER A 55 1.16 -1.00 -0.01
N SER A 56 1.51 -2.10 -0.60
CA SER A 56 2.17 -2.16 -1.91
C SER A 56 2.14 -3.58 -2.49
N LEU A 57 2.21 -3.69 -3.81
CA LEU A 57 2.49 -4.96 -4.51
C LEU A 57 3.77 -5.65 -3.99
N VAL A 58 4.76 -4.91 -3.51
CA VAL A 58 6.04 -5.49 -3.05
C VAL A 58 5.88 -6.54 -1.94
N THR A 59 4.74 -6.56 -1.24
CA THR A 59 4.43 -7.56 -0.21
C THR A 59 4.31 -8.98 -0.74
N VAL A 60 4.26 -9.18 -2.06
CA VAL A 60 4.34 -10.53 -2.67
C VAL A 60 5.76 -11.11 -2.70
N GLY A 61 6.77 -10.35 -2.25
CA GLY A 61 8.16 -10.82 -2.17
C GLY A 61 9.04 -10.37 -3.33
N LEU A 62 8.95 -9.11 -3.73
CA LEU A 62 9.82 -8.59 -4.80
C LEU A 62 11.27 -8.43 -4.31
N PRO A 63 12.28 -8.82 -5.15
CA PRO A 63 13.69 -8.63 -4.83
C PRO A 63 14.07 -7.17 -4.56
N GLU A 64 15.16 -6.96 -3.83
CA GLU A 64 15.71 -5.63 -3.50
C GLU A 64 14.75 -4.72 -2.72
N ARG A 65 13.74 -5.28 -2.06
CA ARG A 65 12.72 -4.53 -1.33
C ARG A 65 12.65 -4.92 0.15
N THR A 66 13.73 -5.44 0.74
CA THR A 66 13.73 -5.93 2.13
C THR A 66 13.12 -4.93 3.10
N ALA A 67 13.66 -3.73 3.21
CA ALA A 67 13.17 -2.73 4.15
C ALA A 67 11.72 -2.29 3.82
N TYR A 68 11.47 -1.91 2.57
CA TYR A 68 10.17 -1.40 2.16
C TYR A 68 9.09 -2.49 2.16
N GLY A 69 9.40 -3.68 1.66
CA GLY A 69 8.48 -4.81 1.64
C GLY A 69 8.07 -5.24 3.05
N ALA A 70 9.04 -5.33 3.98
CA ALA A 70 8.78 -5.63 5.39
C ALA A 70 7.87 -4.56 6.04
N ALA A 71 8.15 -3.27 5.82
CA ALA A 71 7.33 -2.19 6.34
C ALA A 71 5.89 -2.20 5.78
N LYS A 72 5.72 -2.49 4.49
CA LYS A 72 4.39 -2.59 3.88
C LYS A 72 3.64 -3.86 4.31
N ALA A 73 4.32 -4.96 4.53
CA ALA A 73 3.75 -6.17 5.14
C ALA A 73 3.32 -5.93 6.60
N ALA A 74 4.09 -5.13 7.35
CA ALA A 74 3.69 -4.69 8.69
C ALA A 74 2.39 -3.87 8.66
N LEU A 75 2.19 -2.98 7.68
CA LEU A 75 0.92 -2.26 7.51
C LEU A 75 -0.26 -3.20 7.18
N ASP A 76 -0.05 -4.24 6.37
CA ASP A 76 -1.08 -5.24 6.11
C ASP A 76 -1.43 -6.04 7.36
N PHE A 77 -0.44 -6.34 8.22
CA PHE A 77 -0.69 -6.94 9.53
C PHE A 77 -1.47 -5.98 10.45
N CYS A 78 -1.00 -4.72 10.59
CA CYS A 78 -1.68 -3.70 11.40
C CYS A 78 -3.13 -3.48 10.94
N THR A 79 -3.39 -3.50 9.63
CA THR A 79 -4.73 -3.38 9.08
C THR A 79 -5.67 -4.44 9.66
N ARG A 80 -5.24 -5.71 9.68
CA ARG A 80 -6.05 -6.80 10.25
C ARG A 80 -6.19 -6.68 11.77
N ALA A 81 -5.10 -6.41 12.47
CA ALA A 81 -5.10 -6.26 13.93
C ALA A 81 -6.03 -5.12 14.38
N TRP A 82 -5.87 -3.94 13.78
CA TRP A 82 -6.70 -2.76 14.12
C TRP A 82 -8.16 -2.96 13.73
N ALA A 83 -8.43 -3.65 12.61
CA ALA A 83 -9.80 -4.00 12.23
C ALA A 83 -10.49 -4.84 13.31
N GLY A 84 -9.81 -5.87 13.84
CA GLY A 84 -10.34 -6.69 14.92
C GLY A 84 -10.58 -5.91 16.21
N GLU A 85 -9.64 -5.03 16.59
CA GLU A 85 -9.74 -4.19 17.79
C GLU A 85 -10.87 -3.14 17.71
N LEU A 86 -11.17 -2.65 16.51
CA LEU A 86 -12.05 -1.50 16.30
C LEU A 86 -13.43 -1.86 15.75
N ALA A 87 -13.67 -3.10 15.34
CA ALA A 87 -14.90 -3.52 14.67
C ALA A 87 -16.18 -3.14 15.43
N ALA A 88 -16.20 -3.31 16.76
CA ALA A 88 -17.35 -2.99 17.59
C ALA A 88 -17.58 -1.47 17.80
N THR A 89 -16.69 -0.62 17.29
CA THR A 89 -16.74 0.84 17.49
C THR A 89 -17.29 1.62 16.29
N GLY A 90 -17.75 0.92 15.23
CA GLY A 90 -18.19 1.54 13.98
C GLY A 90 -17.05 2.03 13.09
N ILE A 91 -15.80 1.64 13.40
CA ILE A 91 -14.60 2.02 12.64
C ILE A 91 -14.16 0.84 11.77
N THR A 92 -13.97 1.06 10.47
CA THR A 92 -13.34 0.08 9.58
C THR A 92 -11.89 0.43 9.30
N VAL A 93 -11.05 -0.60 9.15
CA VAL A 93 -9.64 -0.45 8.79
C VAL A 93 -9.34 -1.38 7.62
N ASN A 94 -8.91 -0.81 6.50
CA ASN A 94 -8.57 -1.57 5.31
C ASN A 94 -7.21 -1.09 4.75
N SER A 95 -6.67 -1.84 3.81
CA SER A 95 -5.46 -1.50 3.08
C SER A 95 -5.72 -1.51 1.57
N VAL A 96 -5.05 -0.62 0.86
CA VAL A 96 -4.91 -0.70 -0.60
C VAL A 96 -3.46 -1.01 -0.91
N ALA A 97 -3.22 -2.02 -1.76
CA ALA A 97 -1.90 -2.42 -2.22
C ALA A 97 -1.73 -2.08 -3.71
N PRO A 98 -1.18 -0.90 -4.04
CA PRO A 98 -0.96 -0.49 -5.41
C PRO A 98 0.07 -1.36 -6.13
N GLY A 99 -0.17 -1.62 -7.42
CA GLY A 99 0.84 -2.00 -8.39
C GLY A 99 1.60 -0.80 -8.95
N PRO A 100 2.36 -1.00 -10.04
CA PRO A 100 3.06 0.09 -10.70
C PRO A 100 2.10 1.16 -11.18
N THR A 101 2.29 2.37 -10.66
CA THR A 101 1.39 3.52 -10.86
C THR A 101 2.14 4.66 -11.53
N GLU A 102 1.52 5.30 -12.51
CA GLU A 102 2.06 6.41 -13.27
C GLU A 102 2.06 7.70 -12.44
N THR A 103 3.00 7.79 -11.51
CA THR A 103 3.25 9.00 -10.71
C THR A 103 4.38 9.82 -11.32
N GLU A 104 4.51 11.09 -10.91
CA GLU A 104 5.63 11.93 -11.31
C GLU A 104 6.98 11.28 -10.93
N LEU A 105 7.12 10.75 -9.71
CA LEU A 105 8.31 10.04 -9.26
C LEU A 105 8.60 8.80 -10.11
N PHE A 106 7.57 8.05 -10.50
CA PHE A 106 7.76 6.91 -11.41
C PHE A 106 8.31 7.36 -12.75
N ARG A 107 7.75 8.44 -13.32
CA ARG A 107 8.16 8.99 -14.63
C ARG A 107 9.55 9.61 -14.61
N GLN A 108 9.98 10.21 -13.52
CA GLN A 108 11.35 10.69 -13.34
C GLN A 108 12.37 9.55 -13.42
N ASN A 109 12.06 8.37 -12.87
CA ASN A 109 12.94 7.21 -12.86
C ASN A 109 12.76 6.28 -14.08
N ASN A 110 11.60 6.33 -14.73
CA ASN A 110 11.22 5.46 -15.85
C ASN A 110 10.50 6.29 -16.93
N PRO A 111 11.24 7.05 -17.75
CA PRO A 111 10.63 7.80 -18.85
C PRO A 111 9.84 6.90 -19.82
N PRO A 112 8.82 7.43 -20.51
CA PRO A 112 8.06 6.68 -21.50
C PRO A 112 8.97 6.04 -22.56
N GLY A 113 8.74 4.75 -22.85
CA GLY A 113 9.54 3.97 -23.80
C GLY A 113 10.91 3.50 -23.28
N SER A 114 11.24 3.77 -22.01
CA SER A 114 12.50 3.32 -21.42
C SER A 114 12.51 1.82 -21.11
N PRO A 115 13.69 1.19 -21.08
CA PRO A 115 13.83 -0.21 -20.63
C PRO A 115 13.29 -0.43 -19.20
N GLY A 116 13.33 0.59 -18.34
CA GLY A 116 12.77 0.57 -17.00
C GLY A 116 11.25 0.42 -17.04
N GLU A 117 10.56 1.26 -17.82
CA GLU A 117 9.12 1.15 -18.03
C GLU A 117 8.73 -0.21 -18.62
N ALA A 118 9.42 -0.66 -19.68
CA ALA A 118 9.15 -1.94 -20.33
C ALA A 118 9.22 -3.12 -19.34
N ARG A 119 10.19 -3.09 -18.41
CA ARG A 119 10.31 -4.11 -17.35
C ARG A 119 9.09 -4.13 -16.42
N TYR A 120 8.56 -2.96 -16.04
CA TYR A 120 7.35 -2.89 -15.22
C TYR A 120 6.13 -3.37 -16.00
N LEU A 121 5.98 -2.93 -17.26
CA LEU A 121 4.83 -3.31 -18.09
C LEU A 121 4.77 -4.82 -18.35
N ALA A 122 5.90 -5.48 -18.55
CA ALA A 122 5.97 -6.93 -18.72
C ALA A 122 5.40 -7.73 -17.53
N GLY A 123 5.39 -7.14 -16.35
CA GLY A 123 4.82 -7.76 -15.13
C GLY A 123 3.37 -7.41 -14.85
N ILE A 124 2.68 -6.66 -15.73
CA ILE A 124 1.31 -6.21 -15.50
C ILE A 124 0.36 -6.83 -16.55
N PRO A 125 -0.46 -7.82 -16.20
CA PRO A 125 -1.35 -8.47 -17.15
C PRO A 125 -2.30 -7.54 -17.93
N ILE A 126 -2.78 -6.44 -17.32
CA ILE A 126 -3.58 -5.42 -18.01
C ILE A 126 -2.77 -4.63 -19.07
N GLY A 127 -1.42 -4.71 -19.06
CA GLY A 127 -0.55 -4.14 -20.09
C GLY A 127 -0.31 -2.64 -20.00
N ARG A 128 -0.65 -2.01 -18.90
CA ARG A 128 -0.39 -0.58 -18.65
C ARG A 128 -0.17 -0.28 -17.15
N LEU A 129 0.42 0.87 -16.88
CA LEU A 129 0.49 1.42 -15.53
C LEU A 129 -0.90 1.84 -15.05
N ALA A 130 -1.12 1.78 -13.74
CA ALA A 130 -2.30 2.37 -13.12
C ALA A 130 -2.19 3.90 -13.14
N ARG A 131 -3.31 4.58 -13.33
CA ARG A 131 -3.39 6.03 -13.10
C ARG A 131 -3.60 6.30 -11.60
N PRO A 132 -3.05 7.37 -11.03
CA PRO A 132 -3.31 7.74 -9.63
C PRO A 132 -4.80 7.83 -9.29
N SER A 133 -5.64 8.26 -10.23
CA SER A 133 -7.10 8.32 -10.05
C SER A 133 -7.75 6.95 -9.85
N GLU A 134 -7.18 5.86 -10.40
CA GLU A 134 -7.70 4.50 -10.22
C GLU A 134 -7.44 4.00 -8.78
N LEU A 135 -6.29 4.38 -8.21
CA LEU A 135 -5.98 4.10 -6.80
C LEU A 135 -6.89 4.95 -5.89
N ALA A 136 -7.06 6.24 -6.22
CA ALA A 136 -7.93 7.13 -5.47
C ALA A 136 -9.39 6.62 -5.44
N ALA A 137 -9.90 6.08 -6.54
CA ALA A 137 -11.24 5.50 -6.61
C ALA A 137 -11.40 4.32 -5.63
N ALA A 138 -10.44 3.40 -5.58
CA ALA A 138 -10.46 2.28 -4.63
C ALA A 138 -10.40 2.76 -3.17
N ILE A 139 -9.54 3.75 -2.88
CA ILE A 139 -9.42 4.35 -1.56
C ILE A 139 -10.74 5.03 -1.16
N THR A 140 -11.33 5.83 -2.06
CA THR A 140 -12.57 6.54 -1.81
C THR A 140 -13.72 5.57 -1.55
N PHE A 141 -13.80 4.46 -2.30
CA PHE A 141 -14.77 3.40 -2.04
C PHE A 141 -14.63 2.85 -0.61
N LEU A 142 -13.40 2.50 -0.18
CA LEU A 142 -13.18 1.97 1.18
C LEU A 142 -13.42 3.01 2.29
N LEU A 143 -13.46 4.30 1.97
CA LEU A 143 -13.80 5.38 2.89
C LEU A 143 -15.31 5.67 2.94
N SER A 144 -16.10 5.14 2.02
CA SER A 144 -17.54 5.40 1.89
C SER A 144 -18.40 4.52 2.82
N GLU A 145 -19.69 4.80 2.86
CA GLU A 145 -20.68 3.95 3.54
C GLU A 145 -20.92 2.63 2.81
N ASP A 146 -20.72 2.59 1.49
CA ASP A 146 -20.88 1.38 0.68
C ASP A 146 -19.90 0.27 1.10
N ALA A 147 -18.78 0.64 1.75
CA ALA A 147 -17.78 -0.27 2.30
C ALA A 147 -17.96 -0.54 3.81
N SER A 148 -19.12 -0.22 4.40
CA SER A 148 -19.34 -0.30 5.85
C SER A 148 -19.19 -1.71 6.44
N PHE A 149 -19.34 -2.76 5.63
CA PHE A 149 -19.15 -4.16 6.06
C PHE A 149 -17.79 -4.74 5.64
N ILE A 150 -16.88 -3.90 5.09
CA ILE A 150 -15.53 -4.29 4.65
C ILE A 150 -14.55 -3.78 5.69
N THR A 151 -13.87 -4.70 6.41
CA THR A 151 -12.80 -4.36 7.35
C THR A 151 -11.73 -5.46 7.39
N GLY A 152 -10.49 -5.10 7.69
CA GLY A 152 -9.35 -6.01 7.75
C GLY A 152 -8.84 -6.49 6.39
N GLN A 153 -9.31 -5.91 5.28
CA GLN A 153 -8.98 -6.37 3.94
C GLN A 153 -7.81 -5.58 3.33
N THR A 154 -7.00 -6.27 2.54
CA THR A 154 -6.01 -5.65 1.65
C THR A 154 -6.49 -5.80 0.20
N LEU A 155 -6.95 -4.69 -0.38
CA LEU A 155 -7.38 -4.63 -1.77
C LEU A 155 -6.17 -4.36 -2.69
N ARG A 156 -5.84 -5.31 -3.55
CA ARG A 156 -4.80 -5.13 -4.56
C ARG A 156 -5.37 -4.37 -5.76
N VAL A 157 -4.71 -3.28 -6.12
CA VAL A 157 -5.05 -2.45 -7.29
C VAL A 157 -3.81 -2.40 -8.16
N ASP A 158 -3.53 -3.51 -8.85
CA ASP A 158 -2.23 -3.80 -9.44
C ASP A 158 -2.29 -4.32 -10.88
N GLY A 159 -3.47 -4.32 -11.49
CA GLY A 159 -3.64 -4.78 -12.87
C GLY A 159 -3.32 -6.27 -13.07
N GLY A 160 -3.44 -7.08 -12.00
CA GLY A 160 -3.14 -8.51 -12.02
C GLY A 160 -1.66 -8.84 -11.76
N ALA A 161 -0.81 -7.85 -11.48
CA ALA A 161 0.62 -8.10 -11.30
C ALA A 161 0.95 -9.05 -10.13
N SER A 162 0.06 -9.20 -9.15
CA SER A 162 0.23 -10.15 -8.04
C SER A 162 -0.25 -11.56 -8.34
N THR A 163 -0.94 -11.80 -9.46
CA THR A 163 -1.49 -13.13 -9.79
C THR A 163 -0.50 -14.03 -10.55
N GLY A 164 0.69 -13.53 -10.84
CA GLY A 164 1.65 -14.15 -11.75
C GLY A 164 1.37 -13.79 -13.21
N SER A 165 2.39 -13.70 -14.04
CA SER A 165 2.18 -13.61 -15.47
C SER A 165 1.55 -14.92 -15.94
N SER A 166 0.35 -14.88 -16.48
CA SER A 166 -0.09 -15.94 -17.39
C SER A 166 0.86 -15.85 -18.59
N ALA A 167 1.83 -16.77 -18.67
CA ALA A 167 2.44 -17.06 -19.95
C ALA A 167 1.30 -17.63 -20.82
N THR A 168 0.66 -16.76 -21.57
CA THR A 168 -0.09 -17.21 -22.74
C THR A 168 0.94 -17.35 -23.83
N ASP A 169 1.29 -18.62 -24.14
CA ASP A 169 1.96 -19.01 -25.37
C ASP A 169 1.22 -18.47 -26.60
#